data_f0850d23a0eb30c51d606a0854c51842
#
_entry.id   f0850d23a0eb30c51d606a0854c51842
#
_cell.length_a   1.000
_cell.length_b   1.000
_cell.length_c   1.000
_cell.angle_alpha   90.00
_cell.angle_beta   90.00
_cell.angle_gamma   90.00
#
_symmetry.space_group_name_H-M   'P 1'
#
loop_
_entity.id
_entity.type
_entity.pdbx_description
1 polymer ?
#
loop_
_entity_poly.entity_id
_entity_poly.type
_entity_poly.pdbx_seq_one_letter_code
_entity_poly.pdbx_strand_id
1 'polypeptide(L)'
;MQGGMQHIVLFHFPRDLTPDEEVEMAEQVRKWPTQIDGLTKVNFGKNMSERARGYGYVLVTEFENADAMKAYFPHPLHRAFADWVHARGSEELVADHELNPATEIL
;
A
#
# COMPACT_ATOMS: atom_id res chain seq x y z
N MET A 1 4.25 -8.05 -23.89
CA MET A 1 3.60 -6.92 -23.21
C MET A 1 3.64 -7.15 -21.72
N GLN A 2 4.09 -6.18 -20.97
CA GLN A 2 4.09 -6.29 -19.50
C GLN A 2 2.69 -6.02 -18.97
N GLY A 3 2.25 -6.88 -18.06
CA GLY A 3 1.01 -6.65 -17.32
C GLY A 3 1.22 -5.68 -16.18
N GLY A 4 0.13 -5.13 -15.69
CA GLY A 4 0.12 -4.33 -14.47
C GLY A 4 0.52 -5.15 -13.25
N MET A 5 0.91 -4.47 -12.20
CA MET A 5 1.26 -5.10 -10.93
C MET A 5 0.33 -4.58 -9.84
N GLN A 6 -0.05 -5.47 -8.93
CA GLN A 6 -0.74 -5.08 -7.72
C GLN A 6 0.16 -5.36 -6.52
N HIS A 7 0.29 -4.36 -5.65
CA HIS A 7 1.10 -4.41 -4.44
C HIS A 7 0.17 -4.17 -3.26
N ILE A 8 0.07 -5.14 -2.37
CA ILE A 8 -0.84 -5.11 -1.22
C ILE A 8 0.00 -5.14 0.05
N VAL A 9 -0.28 -4.20 0.95
CA VAL A 9 0.39 -4.15 2.25
C VAL A 9 -0.66 -4.18 3.36
N LEU A 10 -0.45 -5.07 4.30
CA LEU A 10 -1.21 -5.11 5.55
C LEU A 10 -0.30 -4.59 6.65
N PHE A 11 -0.84 -3.72 7.50
CA PHE A 11 -0.06 -3.07 8.57
C PHE A 11 -0.53 -3.53 9.94
N HIS A 12 0.42 -3.95 10.76
CA HIS A 12 0.21 -4.27 12.16
C HIS A 12 0.93 -3.23 13.01
N PHE A 13 0.18 -2.51 13.83
CA PHE A 13 0.77 -1.57 14.80
C PHE A 13 0.67 -2.15 16.19
N PRO A 14 1.67 -1.88 17.07
CA PRO A 14 1.65 -2.41 18.44
C PRO A 14 0.56 -1.80 19.32
N ARG A 15 -0.04 -0.69 18.88
CA ARG A 15 -1.19 -0.04 19.51
C ARG A 15 -2.12 0.49 18.42
N ASP A 16 -3.35 0.76 18.78
CA ASP A 16 -4.28 1.40 17.85
C ASP A 16 -3.77 2.80 17.49
N LEU A 17 -3.92 3.16 16.23
CA LEU A 17 -3.66 4.53 15.80
C LEU A 17 -4.76 5.44 16.34
N THR A 18 -4.40 6.67 16.67
CA THR A 18 -5.39 7.68 17.02
C THR A 18 -6.17 8.10 15.77
N PRO A 19 -7.36 8.70 15.90
CA PRO A 19 -8.08 9.24 14.73
C PRO A 19 -7.25 10.22 13.91
N ASP A 20 -6.46 11.06 14.55
CA ASP A 20 -5.58 12.00 13.85
C ASP A 20 -4.50 11.27 13.07
N GLU A 21 -3.91 10.23 13.64
CA GLU A 21 -2.92 9.41 12.95
C GLU A 21 -3.53 8.69 11.74
N GLU A 22 -4.77 8.21 11.86
CA GLU A 22 -5.45 7.58 10.73
C GLU A 22 -5.65 8.56 9.57
N VAL A 23 -6.06 9.79 9.89
CA VAL A 23 -6.21 10.84 8.88
C VAL A 23 -4.86 11.17 8.24
N GLU A 24 -3.82 11.31 9.03
CA GLU A 24 -2.48 11.62 8.55
C GLU A 24 -1.95 10.54 7.62
N MET A 25 -2.16 9.28 7.98
CA MET A 25 -1.76 8.14 7.15
C MET A 25 -2.49 8.16 5.79
N ALA A 26 -3.81 8.38 5.81
CA ALA A 26 -4.61 8.45 4.59
C ALA A 26 -4.22 9.63 3.71
N GLU A 27 -3.94 10.80 4.30
CA GLU A 27 -3.56 11.99 3.55
C GLU A 27 -2.24 11.81 2.79
N GLN A 28 -1.31 11.06 3.35
CA GLN A 28 -0.04 10.80 2.65
C GLN A 28 -0.28 10.03 1.35
N VAL A 29 -1.07 8.96 1.39
CA VAL A 29 -1.27 8.12 0.21
C VAL A 29 -2.20 8.76 -0.82
N ARG A 30 -3.07 9.65 -0.40
CA ARG A 30 -4.02 10.34 -1.29
C ARG A 30 -3.33 11.13 -2.39
N LYS A 31 -2.13 11.64 -2.12
CA LYS A 31 -1.37 12.45 -3.07
C LYS A 31 -0.64 11.63 -4.14
N TRP A 32 -0.45 10.35 -3.90
CA TRP A 32 0.43 9.52 -4.71
C TRP A 32 0.04 9.41 -6.19
N PRO A 33 -1.26 9.25 -6.56
CA PRO A 33 -1.61 9.05 -7.96
C PRO A 33 -1.21 10.20 -8.88
N THR A 34 -1.13 11.43 -8.36
CA THR A 34 -0.75 12.60 -9.15
C THR A 34 0.74 12.88 -9.11
N GLN A 35 1.51 12.20 -8.26
CA GLN A 35 2.91 12.52 -8.04
C GLN A 35 3.87 11.35 -8.25
N ILE A 36 3.36 10.14 -8.35
CA ILE A 36 4.19 8.94 -8.57
C ILE A 36 3.85 8.37 -9.93
N ASP A 37 4.80 8.49 -10.86
CA ASP A 37 4.62 8.00 -12.22
C ASP A 37 4.39 6.48 -12.23
N GLY A 38 3.47 6.04 -13.06
CA GLY A 38 3.18 4.62 -13.22
C GLY A 38 2.28 4.02 -12.15
N LEU A 39 1.96 4.76 -11.11
CA LEU A 39 0.99 4.35 -10.10
C LEU A 39 -0.41 4.65 -10.63
N THR A 40 -1.20 3.62 -10.88
CA THR A 40 -2.50 3.74 -11.54
C THR A 40 -3.67 3.71 -10.57
N LYS A 41 -3.46 3.17 -9.36
CA LYS A 41 -4.55 3.03 -8.40
C LYS A 41 -3.99 2.97 -6.98
N VAL A 42 -4.69 3.64 -6.06
CA VAL A 42 -4.43 3.56 -4.62
C VAL A 42 -5.75 3.40 -3.89
N ASN A 43 -5.81 2.43 -3.00
CA ASN A 43 -6.89 2.30 -2.03
C ASN A 43 -6.28 2.07 -0.66
N PHE A 44 -6.80 2.75 0.35
CA PHE A 44 -6.35 2.61 1.71
C PHE A 44 -7.56 2.57 2.65
N GLY A 45 -7.55 1.66 3.60
CA GLY A 45 -8.64 1.56 4.56
C GLY A 45 -8.33 0.65 5.73
N LYS A 46 -9.30 0.57 6.62
CA LYS A 46 -9.24 -0.34 7.75
C LYS A 46 -9.52 -1.77 7.31
N ASN A 47 -8.80 -2.71 7.89
CA ASN A 47 -9.06 -4.12 7.69
C ASN A 47 -10.26 -4.51 8.56
N MET A 48 -11.37 -4.86 7.93
CA MET A 48 -12.63 -5.19 8.59
C MET A 48 -12.80 -6.69 8.83
N SER A 49 -11.79 -7.50 8.52
CA SER A 49 -11.86 -8.94 8.69
C SER A 49 -11.81 -9.34 10.16
N GLU A 50 -12.64 -10.30 10.54
CA GLU A 50 -12.54 -10.93 11.87
C GLU A 50 -11.23 -11.70 12.02
N ARG A 51 -10.58 -12.02 10.91
CA ARG A 51 -9.30 -12.75 10.87
C ARG A 51 -8.12 -11.83 10.56
N ALA A 52 -8.22 -10.55 10.93
CA ALA A 52 -7.18 -9.56 10.66
C ALA A 52 -5.87 -9.84 11.41
N ARG A 53 -5.92 -10.55 12.53
CA ARG A 53 -4.75 -10.93 13.33
C ARG A 53 -3.87 -9.73 13.72
N GLY A 54 -4.51 -8.58 13.99
CA GLY A 54 -3.81 -7.36 14.36
C GLY A 54 -3.34 -6.51 13.17
N TYR A 55 -3.47 -6.99 11.93
CA TYR A 55 -3.16 -6.21 10.73
C TYR A 55 -4.37 -5.33 10.40
N GLY A 56 -4.44 -4.18 11.07
CA GLY A 56 -5.64 -3.34 11.10
C GLY A 56 -5.84 -2.42 9.91
N TYR A 57 -4.87 -2.32 9.00
CA TYR A 57 -4.94 -1.42 7.85
C TYR A 57 -4.49 -2.12 6.59
N VAL A 58 -5.08 -1.74 5.47
CA VAL A 58 -4.79 -2.32 4.15
C VAL A 58 -4.48 -1.18 3.19
N LEU A 59 -3.38 -1.32 2.46
CA LEU A 59 -3.01 -0.43 1.36
C LEU A 59 -2.91 -1.27 0.10
N VAL A 60 -3.68 -0.92 -0.92
CA VAL A 60 -3.62 -1.57 -2.22
C VAL A 60 -3.17 -0.55 -3.25
N THR A 61 -2.08 -0.86 -3.94
CA THR A 61 -1.57 -0.04 -5.04
C THR A 61 -1.49 -0.88 -6.30
N GLU A 62 -1.73 -0.23 -7.44
CA GLU A 62 -1.55 -0.86 -8.75
C GLU A 62 -0.66 0.01 -9.60
N PHE A 63 0.17 -0.65 -10.42
CA PHE A 63 1.19 -0.01 -11.25
C PHE A 63 1.04 -0.48 -12.70
N GLU A 64 1.47 0.36 -13.63
CA GLU A 64 1.44 0.03 -15.07
C GLU A 64 2.21 -1.25 -15.38
N ASN A 65 3.32 -1.49 -14.66
CA ASN A 65 4.20 -2.63 -14.89
C ASN A 65 5.13 -2.81 -13.69
N ALA A 66 5.95 -3.86 -13.74
CA ALA A 66 6.89 -4.17 -12.68
C ALA A 66 7.96 -3.09 -12.48
N ASP A 67 8.40 -2.45 -13.57
CA ASP A 67 9.41 -1.40 -13.47
C ASP A 67 8.88 -0.17 -12.72
N ALA A 68 7.63 0.20 -12.99
CA ALA A 68 6.97 1.29 -12.26
C ALA A 68 6.86 0.97 -10.77
N MET A 69 6.52 -0.27 -10.43
CA MET A 69 6.47 -0.70 -9.03
C MET A 69 7.84 -0.62 -8.37
N LYS A 70 8.90 -1.05 -9.06
CA LYS A 70 10.27 -0.96 -8.52
C LYS A 70 10.69 0.48 -8.31
N ALA A 71 10.31 1.38 -9.19
CA ALA A 71 10.64 2.80 -9.09
C ALA A 71 9.91 3.50 -7.93
N TYR A 72 8.77 2.97 -7.54
CA TYR A 72 7.98 3.48 -6.43
C TYR A 72 8.70 3.33 -5.07
N PHE A 73 9.38 2.22 -4.85
CA PHE A 73 9.97 1.95 -3.54
C PHE A 73 10.97 3.01 -3.08
N PRO A 74 11.90 3.52 -3.92
CA PRO A 74 12.80 4.60 -3.51
C PRO A 74 12.21 6.00 -3.65
N HIS A 75 10.97 6.13 -4.15
CA HIS A 75 10.36 7.45 -4.33
C HIS A 75 10.24 8.17 -3.00
N PRO A 76 10.57 9.49 -2.93
CA PRO A 76 10.56 10.23 -1.67
C PRO A 76 9.24 10.18 -0.92
N LEU A 77 8.10 10.20 -1.61
CA LEU A 77 6.79 10.11 -0.96
C LEU A 77 6.56 8.76 -0.31
N HIS A 78 6.98 7.68 -0.98
CA HIS A 78 6.88 6.35 -0.40
C HIS A 78 7.82 6.21 0.80
N ARG A 79 9.04 6.73 0.69
CA ARG A 79 10.00 6.66 1.78
C ARG A 79 9.52 7.41 3.02
N ALA A 80 8.93 8.59 2.82
CA ALA A 80 8.36 9.36 3.93
C ALA A 80 7.23 8.58 4.63
N PHE A 81 6.39 7.91 3.85
CA PHE A 81 5.33 7.08 4.40
C PHE A 81 5.90 5.87 5.16
N ALA A 82 6.88 5.19 4.59
CA ALA A 82 7.54 4.06 5.23
C ALA A 82 8.16 4.48 6.57
N ASP A 83 8.85 5.61 6.60
CA ASP A 83 9.43 6.15 7.83
C ASP A 83 8.36 6.45 8.87
N TRP A 84 7.23 7.01 8.43
CA TRP A 84 6.12 7.35 9.31
C TRP A 84 5.52 6.10 9.98
N VAL A 85 5.26 5.04 9.22
CA VAL A 85 4.68 3.81 9.78
C VAL A 85 5.69 3.06 10.66
N HIS A 86 6.96 3.04 10.26
CA HIS A 86 8.01 2.36 11.03
C HIS A 86 8.29 3.08 12.34
N ALA A 87 8.22 4.41 12.36
CA ALA A 87 8.36 5.18 13.60
C ALA A 87 7.29 4.82 14.64
N ARG A 88 6.16 4.27 14.18
CA ARG A 88 5.05 3.82 15.04
C ARG A 88 5.07 2.33 15.30
N GLY A 89 6.16 1.67 14.94
CA GLY A 89 6.34 0.24 15.21
C GLY A 89 5.60 -0.69 14.27
N SER A 90 5.29 -0.22 13.07
CA SER A 90 4.57 -1.04 12.08
C SER A 90 5.36 -2.28 11.67
N GLU A 91 4.66 -3.40 11.61
CA GLU A 91 5.10 -4.60 10.92
C GLU A 91 4.19 -4.77 9.70
N GLU A 92 4.76 -5.15 8.56
CA GLU A 92 4.00 -5.28 7.33
C GLU A 92 4.01 -6.71 6.81
N LEU A 93 2.87 -7.09 6.22
CA LEU A 93 2.75 -8.29 5.40
C LEU A 93 2.49 -7.81 3.98
N VAL A 94 3.32 -8.22 3.04
CA VAL A 94 3.29 -7.72 1.67
C VAL A 94 2.99 -8.85 0.71
N ALA A 95 2.11 -8.57 -0.27
CA ALA A 95 1.84 -9.46 -1.38
C ALA A 95 1.92 -8.67 -2.68
N ASP A 96 2.72 -9.17 -3.61
CA ASP A 96 2.85 -8.59 -4.94
C ASP A 96 2.45 -9.63 -5.97
N HIS A 97 1.63 -9.23 -6.93
CA HIS A 97 1.30 -10.13 -8.02
C HIS A 97 1.05 -9.37 -9.30
N GLU A 98 1.23 -10.06 -10.41
CA GLU A 98 0.90 -9.51 -11.71
C GLU A 98 -0.61 -9.52 -11.90
N LEU A 99 -1.15 -8.42 -12.41
CA LEU A 99 -2.57 -8.34 -12.75
C LEU A 99 -2.83 -9.14 -14.01
N ASN A 100 -3.73 -10.10 -13.90
CA ASN A 100 -4.07 -10.98 -15.01
C ASN A 100 -5.40 -10.55 -15.62
N PRO A 101 -5.70 -10.92 -16.87
CA PRO A 101 -7.06 -10.80 -17.40
C PRO A 101 -8.06 -11.45 -16.46
N ALA A 102 -9.29 -10.95 -16.48
CA ALA A 102 -10.32 -11.28 -15.49
C ALA A 102 -10.54 -12.77 -15.25
N THR A 103 -10.25 -13.61 -16.21
CA THR A 103 -10.47 -15.06 -16.11
C THR A 103 -9.20 -15.85 -15.88
N GLU A 104 -8.05 -15.20 -15.80
CA GLU A 104 -6.80 -15.90 -15.57
C GLU A 104 -6.71 -16.37 -14.13
N ILE A 105 -6.36 -17.61 -13.96
CA ILE A 105 -6.09 -18.21 -12.66
C ILE A 105 -4.76 -18.91 -12.78
N LEU A 106 -4.00 -18.87 -11.74
CA LEU A 106 -2.68 -19.50 -11.69
C LEU A 106 -2.74 -21.02 -11.83
#